data_bf91366b540974a8a2b7242e88360f52
#
_entry.id   bf91366b540974a8a2b7242e88360f52
#
_cell.length_a   1.000
_cell.length_b   1.000
_cell.length_c   1.000
_cell.angle_alpha   90.00
_cell.angle_beta   90.00
_cell.angle_gamma   90.00
#
_symmetry.space_group_name_H-M   'P 1'
#
loop_
_entity.id
_entity.type
_entity.pdbx_description
1 polymer ?
#
loop_
_entity_poly.entity_id
_entity_poly.type
_entity_poly.pdbx_seq_one_letter_code
_entity_poly.pdbx_strand_id
1 'polypeptide(L)'
;MPLPKERIYTIDDIYALPDGERAELIDGQIYMMAPPNTRHQVIVGELYATIRNYIKSKSGSCKPYVSPFAVFLNEDNKNYVEPDLTVVCSPDKVDEKGCHGAPDWVIEVVSPATQSKDYGIKLFKYRMAGVREYWIIN
;
A
#
# COMPACT_ATOMS: atom_id res chain seq x y z
N MET A 1 -21.50 -7.24 31.74
CA MET A 1 -20.86 -6.02 31.22
C MET A 1 -20.76 -6.07 29.72
N PRO A 2 -21.25 -5.07 28.99
CA PRO A 2 -21.05 -5.06 27.56
C PRO A 2 -19.55 -4.88 27.26
N LEU A 3 -19.07 -5.54 26.19
CA LEU A 3 -17.72 -5.32 25.71
C LEU A 3 -17.58 -3.88 25.21
N PRO A 4 -16.42 -3.22 25.44
CA PRO A 4 -16.20 -1.90 24.88
C PRO A 4 -16.28 -1.95 23.35
N LYS A 5 -16.92 -0.95 22.76
CA LYS A 5 -16.95 -0.83 21.29
C LYS A 5 -15.56 -0.48 20.81
N GLU A 6 -15.05 -1.20 19.80
CA GLU A 6 -13.84 -0.81 19.12
C GLU A 6 -14.05 0.53 18.42
N ARG A 7 -13.05 1.41 18.55
CA ARG A 7 -13.05 2.65 17.80
C ARG A 7 -12.77 2.35 16.32
N ILE A 8 -13.59 2.91 15.44
CA ILE A 8 -13.40 2.85 14.00
C ILE A 8 -12.77 4.17 13.56
N TYR A 9 -11.60 4.09 12.96
CA TYR A 9 -10.88 5.25 12.43
C TYR A 9 -11.22 5.45 10.95
N THR A 10 -10.93 6.64 10.46
CA THR A 10 -11.15 7.01 9.06
C THR A 10 -9.88 7.62 8.46
N ILE A 11 -9.93 7.90 7.17
CA ILE A 11 -8.83 8.55 6.46
C ILE A 11 -8.48 9.91 7.10
N ASP A 12 -9.46 10.62 7.65
CA ASP A 12 -9.21 11.88 8.35
C ASP A 12 -8.27 11.69 9.54
N ASP A 13 -8.37 10.56 10.24
CA ASP A 13 -7.45 10.23 11.34
C ASP A 13 -6.02 10.02 10.83
N ILE A 14 -5.86 9.46 9.63
CA ILE A 14 -4.54 9.32 9.00
C ILE A 14 -3.96 10.69 8.69
N TYR A 15 -4.74 11.59 8.10
CA TYR A 15 -4.29 12.94 7.77
C TYR A 15 -4.00 13.79 9.01
N ALA A 16 -4.61 13.46 10.14
CA ALA A 16 -4.40 14.17 11.41
C ALA A 16 -3.17 13.71 12.19
N LEU A 17 -2.45 12.69 11.71
CA LEU A 17 -1.24 12.22 12.38
C LEU A 17 -0.17 13.32 12.41
N PRO A 18 0.63 13.39 13.49
CA PRO A 18 1.74 14.34 13.55
C PRO A 18 2.73 14.14 12.41
N ASP A 19 3.40 15.23 12.01
CA ASP A 19 4.43 15.18 10.98
C ASP A 19 5.49 14.11 11.31
N GLY A 20 5.87 13.34 10.31
CA GLY A 20 6.83 12.25 10.44
C GLY A 20 6.24 10.92 10.88
N GLU A 21 4.99 10.89 11.29
CA GLU A 21 4.30 9.63 11.60
C GLU A 21 3.50 9.17 10.38
N ARG A 22 3.60 7.87 10.09
CA ARG A 22 2.89 7.23 8.98
C ARG A 22 2.14 6.01 9.50
N ALA A 23 0.95 5.80 8.96
CA ALA A 23 0.13 4.65 9.29
C ALA A 23 -0.70 4.21 8.08
N GLU A 24 -1.10 2.97 8.12
CA GLU A 24 -2.08 2.42 7.19
C GLU A 24 -3.40 2.21 7.90
N LEU A 25 -4.49 2.22 7.16
CA LEU A 25 -5.84 2.04 7.66
C LEU A 25 -6.48 0.87 6.91
N ILE A 26 -6.88 -0.16 7.64
CA ILE A 26 -7.51 -1.35 7.05
C ILE A 26 -8.77 -1.65 7.84
N ASP A 27 -9.91 -1.57 7.17
CA ASP A 27 -11.24 -1.76 7.77
C ASP A 27 -11.43 -0.94 9.06
N GLY A 28 -10.95 0.30 9.04
CA GLY A 28 -11.10 1.22 10.16
C GLY A 28 -10.12 1.01 11.30
N GLN A 29 -9.13 0.12 11.15
CA GLN A 29 -8.08 -0.10 12.15
C GLN A 29 -6.75 0.50 11.68
N ILE A 30 -6.08 1.20 12.59
CA ILE A 30 -4.81 1.87 12.30
C ILE A 30 -3.64 0.93 12.57
N TYR A 31 -2.71 0.85 11.62
CA TYR A 31 -1.46 0.12 11.73
C TYR A 31 -0.32 1.09 11.50
N MET A 32 0.41 1.42 12.58
CA MET A 32 1.54 2.33 12.49
C MET A 32 2.67 1.72 11.66
N MET A 33 3.33 2.54 10.85
CA MET A 33 4.43 2.12 9.99
C MET A 33 5.76 2.52 10.63
N ALA A 34 6.71 1.57 10.62
CA ALA A 34 8.08 1.82 11.06
C ALA A 34 8.94 2.28 9.87
N PRO A 35 9.99 3.07 10.12
CA PRO A 35 10.95 3.42 9.08
C PRO A 35 11.60 2.15 8.50
N PRO A 36 11.79 2.09 7.16
CA PRO A 36 12.44 0.96 6.53
C PRO A 36 13.94 0.95 6.84
N ASN A 37 14.54 -0.25 6.82
CA ASN A 37 16.01 -0.37 6.92
C ASN A 37 16.67 -0.25 5.54
N THR A 38 18.00 -0.23 5.54
CA THR A 38 18.77 -0.07 4.29
C THR A 38 18.50 -1.20 3.29
N ARG A 39 18.46 -2.45 3.77
CA ARG A 39 18.21 -3.61 2.91
C ARG A 39 16.84 -3.49 2.21
N HIS A 40 15.83 -3.10 2.95
CA HIS A 40 14.48 -2.87 2.41
C HIS A 40 14.52 -1.82 1.29
N GLN A 41 15.20 -0.70 1.52
CA GLN A 41 15.30 0.38 0.54
C GLN A 41 16.04 -0.05 -0.72
N VAL A 42 17.10 -0.83 -0.59
CA VAL A 42 17.85 -1.35 -1.76
C VAL A 42 16.97 -2.26 -2.59
N ILE A 43 16.24 -3.17 -1.96
CA ILE A 43 15.34 -4.10 -2.67
C ILE A 43 14.23 -3.32 -3.40
N VAL A 44 13.60 -2.37 -2.74
CA VAL A 44 12.53 -1.55 -3.34
C VAL A 44 13.08 -0.77 -4.54
N GLY A 45 14.25 -0.17 -4.40
CA GLY A 45 14.88 0.58 -5.49
C GLY A 45 15.20 -0.27 -6.71
N GLU A 46 15.77 -1.46 -6.50
CA GLU A 46 16.08 -2.39 -7.59
C GLU A 46 14.84 -2.91 -8.29
N LEU A 47 13.80 -3.25 -7.54
CA LEU A 47 12.53 -3.68 -8.10
C LEU A 47 11.88 -2.56 -8.91
N TYR A 48 11.87 -1.34 -8.38
CA TYR A 48 11.33 -0.19 -9.09
C TYR A 48 12.03 0.04 -10.43
N ALA A 49 13.37 0.06 -10.41
CA ALA A 49 14.15 0.28 -11.61
C ALA A 49 13.89 -0.81 -12.66
N THR A 50 13.87 -2.06 -12.24
CA THR A 50 13.63 -3.21 -13.12
C THR A 50 12.24 -3.13 -13.76
N ILE A 51 11.22 -2.88 -12.96
CA ILE A 51 9.84 -2.79 -13.44
C ILE A 51 9.67 -1.60 -14.38
N ARG A 52 10.17 -0.44 -13.99
CA ARG A 52 10.09 0.77 -14.82
C ARG A 52 10.77 0.59 -16.16
N ASN A 53 11.97 0.04 -16.16
CA ASN A 53 12.73 -0.20 -17.40
C ASN A 53 12.03 -1.20 -18.31
N TYR A 54 11.47 -2.25 -17.72
CA TYR A 54 10.70 -3.23 -18.49
C TYR A 54 9.48 -2.60 -19.17
N ILE A 55 8.70 -1.83 -18.41
CA ILE A 55 7.50 -1.17 -18.95
C ILE A 55 7.88 -0.23 -20.09
N LYS A 56 8.95 0.56 -19.93
CA LYS A 56 9.43 1.46 -20.97
C LYS A 56 9.90 0.70 -22.22
N SER A 57 10.62 -0.40 -22.03
CA SER A 57 11.12 -1.20 -23.14
C SER A 57 10.01 -1.81 -23.99
N LYS A 58 8.83 -2.02 -23.41
CA LYS A 58 7.65 -2.56 -24.08
C LYS A 58 6.67 -1.45 -24.53
N SER A 59 7.03 -0.19 -24.34
CA SER A 59 6.14 0.95 -24.63
C SER A 59 4.80 0.81 -23.88
N GLY A 60 4.83 0.24 -22.68
CA GLY A 60 3.65 0.01 -21.87
C GLY A 60 3.12 1.29 -21.23
N SER A 61 1.84 1.29 -20.88
CA SER A 61 1.15 2.43 -20.27
C SER A 61 1.11 2.38 -18.75
N CYS A 62 1.48 1.26 -18.13
CA CYS A 62 1.49 1.11 -16.69
C CYS A 62 2.60 1.97 -16.06
N LYS A 63 2.35 2.45 -14.84
CA LYS A 63 3.34 3.23 -14.09
C LYS A 63 3.57 2.62 -12.72
N PRO A 64 4.84 2.45 -12.31
CA PRO A 64 5.19 2.05 -10.96
C PRO A 64 5.34 3.27 -10.05
N TYR A 65 4.94 3.12 -8.81
CA TYR A 65 5.07 4.14 -7.77
C TYR A 65 5.73 3.54 -6.54
N VAL A 66 6.67 4.26 -5.95
CA VAL A 66 7.32 3.86 -4.69
C VAL A 66 6.63 4.51 -3.50
N SER A 67 6.67 3.84 -2.36
CA SER A 67 6.19 4.39 -1.09
C SER A 67 6.97 5.67 -0.71
N PRO A 68 6.33 6.69 -0.10
CA PRO A 68 4.93 6.73 0.25
C PRO A 68 4.04 7.10 -0.94
N PHE A 69 3.14 6.20 -1.29
CA PHE A 69 2.15 6.44 -2.33
C PHE A 69 0.83 5.86 -1.85
N ALA A 70 -0.16 6.73 -1.67
CA ALA A 70 -1.43 6.34 -1.08
C ALA A 70 -2.28 5.52 -2.04
N VAL A 71 -2.86 4.43 -1.52
CA VAL A 71 -3.84 3.63 -2.23
C VAL A 71 -5.11 3.60 -1.38
N PHE A 72 -6.19 4.12 -1.95
CA PHE A 72 -7.50 4.16 -1.32
C PHE A 72 -8.29 2.93 -1.75
N LEU A 73 -8.02 1.81 -1.09
CA LEU A 73 -8.71 0.55 -1.40
C LEU A 73 -10.21 0.69 -1.14
N ASN A 74 -11.02 0.04 -1.97
CA ASN A 74 -12.48 0.04 -1.89
C ASN A 74 -13.13 1.43 -2.07
N GLU A 75 -12.36 2.48 -2.27
CA GLU A 75 -12.85 3.87 -2.41
C GLU A 75 -13.79 4.29 -1.27
N ASP A 76 -13.60 3.72 -0.10
CA ASP A 76 -14.28 4.10 1.14
C ASP A 76 -13.35 4.94 2.02
N ASN A 77 -13.84 5.39 3.17
CA ASN A 77 -13.03 6.18 4.10
C ASN A 77 -12.37 5.35 5.21
N LYS A 78 -12.33 4.03 5.07
CA LYS A 78 -11.82 3.09 6.08
C LYS A 78 -10.63 2.28 5.61
N ASN A 79 -10.14 2.51 4.40
CA ASN A 79 -9.05 1.76 3.82
C ASN A 79 -8.07 2.68 3.10
N TYR A 80 -6.86 2.73 3.63
CA TYR A 80 -5.78 3.58 3.12
C TYR A 80 -4.47 2.85 3.38
N VAL A 81 -3.78 2.46 2.33
CA VAL A 81 -2.50 1.77 2.45
C VAL A 81 -1.42 2.48 1.65
N GLU A 82 -0.17 2.27 2.03
CA GLU A 82 1.00 2.79 1.34
C GLU A 82 1.96 1.63 1.04
N PRO A 83 1.67 0.81 0.02
CA PRO A 83 2.52 -0.32 -0.32
C PRO A 83 3.93 0.13 -0.71
N ASP A 84 4.90 -0.76 -0.56
CA ASP A 84 6.29 -0.47 -0.94
C ASP A 84 6.41 -0.14 -2.42
N LEU A 85 5.73 -0.91 -3.27
CA LEU A 85 5.61 -0.64 -4.71
C LEU A 85 4.18 -0.87 -5.16
N THR A 86 3.72 0.02 -6.03
CA THR A 86 2.38 -0.07 -6.61
C THR A 86 2.47 0.17 -8.11
N VAL A 87 1.87 -0.70 -8.91
CA VAL A 87 1.81 -0.52 -10.36
C VAL A 87 0.36 -0.29 -10.77
N VAL A 88 0.13 0.81 -11.47
CA VAL A 88 -1.21 1.19 -11.94
C VAL A 88 -1.21 1.34 -13.44
N CYS A 89 -2.11 0.63 -14.11
CA CYS A 89 -2.22 0.64 -15.57
C CYS A 89 -3.35 1.52 -16.09
N SER A 90 -4.26 1.94 -15.21
CA SER A 90 -5.38 2.84 -15.56
C SER A 90 -5.09 4.25 -15.03
N PRO A 91 -4.65 5.19 -15.89
CA PRO A 91 -4.23 6.52 -15.42
C PRO A 91 -5.34 7.31 -14.72
N ASP A 92 -6.58 7.07 -15.06
CA ASP A 92 -7.75 7.74 -14.47
C ASP A 92 -7.98 7.36 -12.99
N LYS A 93 -7.35 6.31 -12.50
CA LYS A 93 -7.38 5.95 -11.07
C LYS A 93 -6.44 6.81 -10.22
N VAL A 94 -5.51 7.52 -10.82
CA VAL A 94 -4.45 8.24 -10.10
C VAL A 94 -4.70 9.75 -10.19
N ASP A 95 -4.68 10.41 -9.04
CA ASP A 95 -4.71 11.86 -8.92
C ASP A 95 -3.57 12.33 -7.99
N GLU A 96 -3.59 13.60 -7.57
CA GLU A 96 -2.55 14.15 -6.70
C GLU A 96 -2.46 13.47 -5.33
N LYS A 97 -3.55 12.83 -4.87
CA LYS A 97 -3.60 12.17 -3.57
C LYS A 97 -3.10 10.73 -3.62
N GLY A 98 -3.21 10.07 -4.75
CA GLY A 98 -2.81 8.68 -4.91
C GLY A 98 -3.70 7.90 -5.86
N CYS A 99 -3.77 6.60 -5.66
CA CYS A 99 -4.58 5.68 -6.44
C CYS A 99 -5.93 5.42 -5.76
N HIS A 100 -7.01 5.66 -6.49
CA HIS A 100 -8.37 5.41 -6.00
C HIS A 100 -8.88 4.08 -6.54
N GLY A 101 -9.14 3.14 -5.64
CA GLY A 101 -9.51 1.78 -5.97
C GLY A 101 -8.29 0.85 -6.04
N ALA A 102 -8.51 -0.36 -6.52
CA ALA A 102 -7.46 -1.37 -6.57
C ALA A 102 -6.44 -1.07 -7.67
N PRO A 103 -5.14 -1.00 -7.34
CA PRO A 103 -4.08 -0.99 -8.34
C PRO A 103 -3.96 -2.37 -9.01
N ASP A 104 -3.19 -2.44 -10.08
CA ASP A 104 -3.01 -3.69 -10.82
C ASP A 104 -2.04 -4.65 -10.12
N TRP A 105 -1.01 -4.12 -9.50
CA TRP A 105 0.04 -4.93 -8.89
C TRP A 105 0.58 -4.22 -7.65
N VAL A 106 0.67 -4.95 -6.55
CA VAL A 106 1.23 -4.46 -5.29
C VAL A 106 2.38 -5.37 -4.87
N ILE A 107 3.48 -4.78 -4.46
CA ILE A 107 4.64 -5.49 -3.93
C ILE A 107 4.95 -4.96 -2.54
N GLU A 108 5.04 -5.86 -1.57
CA GLU A 108 5.47 -5.54 -0.21
C GLU A 108 6.77 -6.29 0.08
N VAL A 109 7.78 -5.55 0.52
CA VAL A 109 9.03 -6.13 1.01
C VAL A 109 8.89 -6.30 2.51
N VAL A 110 8.83 -7.55 2.97
CA VAL A 110 8.51 -7.83 4.37
C VAL A 110 9.73 -7.63 5.27
N SER A 111 9.44 -7.25 6.51
CA SER A 111 10.38 -7.24 7.61
C SER A 111 9.81 -8.12 8.72
N PRO A 112 10.60 -8.49 9.75
CA PRO A 112 10.05 -9.23 10.89
C PRO A 112 8.85 -8.54 11.53
N ALA A 113 8.83 -7.20 11.55
CA ALA A 113 7.74 -6.43 12.15
C ALA A 113 6.46 -6.47 11.32
N THR A 114 6.53 -6.63 9.98
CA THR A 114 5.37 -6.55 9.08
C THR A 114 4.92 -7.90 8.54
N GLN A 115 5.71 -8.95 8.72
CA GLN A 115 5.49 -10.25 8.08
C GLN A 115 4.09 -10.80 8.31
N SER A 116 3.61 -10.80 9.54
CA SER A 116 2.28 -11.30 9.88
C SER A 116 1.18 -10.53 9.17
N LYS A 117 1.29 -9.19 9.12
CA LYS A 117 0.33 -8.32 8.45
C LYS A 117 0.34 -8.55 6.94
N ASP A 118 1.53 -8.66 6.33
CA ASP A 118 1.66 -8.81 4.88
C ASP A 118 1.16 -10.16 4.39
N TYR A 119 1.42 -11.24 5.13
CA TYR A 119 0.94 -12.58 4.78
C TYR A 119 -0.51 -12.85 5.18
N GLY A 120 -1.06 -12.09 6.11
CA GLY A 120 -2.40 -12.29 6.64
C GLY A 120 -3.39 -11.23 6.16
N ILE A 121 -3.50 -10.15 6.94
CA ILE A 121 -4.53 -9.11 6.74
C ILE A 121 -4.45 -8.49 5.34
N LYS A 122 -3.25 -8.11 4.90
CA LYS A 122 -3.06 -7.45 3.61
C LYS A 122 -3.34 -8.38 2.44
N LEU A 123 -2.92 -9.63 2.51
CA LEU A 123 -3.20 -10.59 1.45
C LEU A 123 -4.71 -10.71 1.21
N PHE A 124 -5.47 -10.89 2.29
CA PHE A 124 -6.93 -10.96 2.22
C PHE A 124 -7.52 -9.65 1.64
N LYS A 125 -7.04 -8.52 2.16
CA LYS A 125 -7.60 -7.22 1.79
C LYS A 125 -7.34 -6.87 0.32
N TYR A 126 -6.12 -7.10 -0.16
CA TYR A 126 -5.79 -6.85 -1.57
C TYR A 126 -6.60 -7.75 -2.49
N ARG A 127 -6.76 -9.01 -2.12
CA ARG A 127 -7.56 -9.95 -2.88
C ARG A 127 -9.02 -9.52 -2.98
N MET A 128 -9.62 -9.14 -1.86
CA MET A 128 -11.03 -8.71 -1.82
C MET A 128 -11.26 -7.39 -2.54
N ALA A 129 -10.27 -6.50 -2.54
CA ALA A 129 -10.36 -5.21 -3.23
C ALA A 129 -10.20 -5.34 -4.75
N GLY A 130 -9.72 -6.48 -5.26
CA GLY A 130 -9.57 -6.71 -6.69
C GLY A 130 -8.17 -6.41 -7.23
N VAL A 131 -7.15 -6.35 -6.38
CA VAL A 131 -5.75 -6.26 -6.83
C VAL A 131 -5.41 -7.53 -7.60
N ARG A 132 -4.90 -7.39 -8.83
CA ARG A 132 -4.68 -8.52 -9.73
C ARG A 132 -3.50 -9.37 -9.33
N GLU A 133 -2.41 -8.76 -8.85
CA GLU A 133 -1.22 -9.45 -8.36
C GLU A 133 -0.72 -8.82 -7.08
N TYR A 134 -0.40 -9.65 -6.12
CA TYR A 134 0.22 -9.24 -4.85
C TYR A 134 1.46 -10.09 -4.62
N TRP A 135 2.63 -9.45 -4.59
CA TRP A 135 3.91 -10.08 -4.34
C TRP A 135 4.43 -9.72 -2.96
N ILE A 136 4.87 -10.73 -2.26
CA ILE A 136 5.52 -10.59 -0.96
C ILE A 136 6.98 -11.02 -1.13
N ILE A 137 7.89 -10.09 -0.90
CA ILE A 137 9.34 -10.32 -1.04
C ILE A 137 9.93 -10.45 0.37
N ASN A 138 10.56 -11.58 0.62
CA ASN A 138 11.18 -11.88 1.92
C ASN A 138 12.70 -11.95 1.79
#